data_b40065575db23b755e3442541bb42258
#
_entry.id   b40065575db23b755e3442541bb42258
#
_cell.length_a   1.000
_cell.length_b   1.000
_cell.length_c   1.000
_cell.angle_alpha   90.00
_cell.angle_beta   90.00
_cell.angle_gamma   90.00
#
_symmetry.space_group_name_H-M   'P 1'
#
loop_
_entity.id
_entity.type
_entity.pdbx_description
1 polymer ?
#
loop_
_entity_poly.entity_id
_entity_poly.type
_entity_poly.pdbx_seq_one_letter_code
_entity_poly.pdbx_strand_id
1 'polypeptide(L)'
;MKWRLLRTGHKSGAWNMAVDEAIMVHVAKKAVPPTFRLYGWAPPALSLGRLQSFERDINPDGCRRLGVDVVRRPTGGRAVLHDNEVTYSFIISEDDPMLPSDLRDSFYLATEGIVKGLAFLGIEAEIRGRQGGGGSLADAYRSELRTRPGADGSVQSGACFDSPSWYEVVAADKKLVGSAQARLSGVFLQHGSILITMDTDKMCQVLKFEDPADRDRAQAQLLDKATSIEAILRRAVSFREVEEAVIAGVREHIKPIELVEGELLPEELSCAEDLMSQKYAADSWTKRR
;
A
#
# COMPACT_ATOMS: atom_id res chain seq x y z
N MET A 1 26.64 0.85 -5.52
CA MET A 1 25.55 1.68 -4.90
C MET A 1 24.91 0.84 -3.81
N LYS A 2 24.50 1.46 -2.70
CA LYS A 2 23.84 0.77 -1.60
C LYS A 2 22.46 1.35 -1.37
N TRP A 3 21.47 0.49 -1.15
CA TRP A 3 20.15 0.85 -0.68
C TRP A 3 19.95 0.32 0.74
N ARG A 4 19.15 1.01 1.54
CA ARG A 4 18.88 0.63 2.92
C ARG A 4 17.65 -0.26 3.00
N LEU A 5 17.76 -1.38 3.74
CA LEU A 5 16.64 -2.21 4.15
C LEU A 5 16.27 -1.86 5.59
N LEU A 6 14.99 -1.57 5.83
CA LEU A 6 14.44 -1.38 7.16
C LEU A 6 13.36 -2.44 7.45
N ARG A 7 13.47 -3.06 8.62
CA ARG A 7 12.45 -3.98 9.17
C ARG A 7 11.92 -3.35 10.45
N THR A 8 10.74 -2.70 10.39
CA THR A 8 10.24 -1.90 11.52
C THR A 8 9.16 -2.60 12.33
N GLY A 9 8.83 -3.86 11.99
CA GLY A 9 7.86 -4.69 12.71
C GLY A 9 6.45 -4.12 12.64
N HIS A 10 5.59 -4.52 13.59
CA HIS A 10 4.20 -4.11 13.64
C HIS A 10 4.05 -2.84 14.47
N LYS A 11 3.39 -1.82 13.92
CA LYS A 11 3.16 -0.51 14.56
C LYS A 11 1.77 0.03 14.18
N SER A 12 1.33 1.09 14.88
CA SER A 12 0.06 1.76 14.59
C SER A 12 0.05 2.42 13.22
N GLY A 13 -1.15 2.65 12.67
CA GLY A 13 -1.32 3.30 11.37
C GLY A 13 -0.67 4.68 11.30
N ALA A 14 -0.87 5.50 12.34
CA ALA A 14 -0.28 6.83 12.41
C ALA A 14 1.26 6.80 12.42
N TRP A 15 1.86 5.88 13.18
CA TRP A 15 3.30 5.67 13.20
C TRP A 15 3.85 5.23 11.84
N ASN A 16 3.23 4.23 11.22
CA ASN A 16 3.70 3.70 9.94
C ASN A 16 3.74 4.78 8.85
N MET A 17 2.70 5.61 8.77
CA MET A 17 2.65 6.71 7.80
C MET A 17 3.64 7.83 8.14
N ALA A 18 3.84 8.12 9.41
CA ALA A 18 4.80 9.11 9.87
C ALA A 18 6.25 8.69 9.55
N VAL A 19 6.58 7.42 9.73
CA VAL A 19 7.91 6.88 9.39
C VAL A 19 8.16 6.94 7.89
N ASP A 20 7.20 6.56 7.04
CA ASP A 20 7.37 6.67 5.59
C ASP A 20 7.67 8.12 5.18
N GLU A 21 6.93 9.11 5.73
CA GLU A 21 7.18 10.52 5.42
C GLU A 21 8.50 11.03 6.03
N ALA A 22 8.88 10.60 7.23
CA ALA A 22 10.18 10.95 7.83
C ALA A 22 11.35 10.46 6.97
N ILE A 23 11.27 9.23 6.45
CA ILE A 23 12.26 8.71 5.51
C ILE A 23 12.29 9.56 4.23
N MET A 24 11.12 9.93 3.68
CA MET A 24 11.06 10.83 2.50
C MET A 24 11.77 12.15 2.76
N VAL A 25 11.55 12.79 3.92
CA VAL A 25 12.21 14.05 4.31
C VAL A 25 13.74 13.89 4.31
N HIS A 26 14.26 12.78 4.81
CA HIS A 26 15.70 12.54 4.91
C HIS A 26 16.33 12.09 3.59
N VAL A 27 15.59 11.36 2.74
CA VAL A 27 15.98 11.05 1.35
C VAL A 27 16.06 12.34 0.52
N ALA A 28 15.07 13.24 0.65
CA ALA A 28 15.11 14.54 -0.04
C ALA A 28 16.35 15.38 0.32
N LYS A 29 16.78 15.31 1.58
CA LYS A 29 18.00 15.98 2.07
C LYS A 29 19.29 15.22 1.72
N LYS A 30 19.19 14.06 1.05
CA LYS A 30 20.34 13.16 0.78
C LYS A 30 21.08 12.71 2.05
N ALA A 31 20.39 12.74 3.20
CA ALA A 31 20.93 12.31 4.50
C ALA A 31 20.94 10.79 4.66
N VAL A 32 20.05 10.10 3.93
CA VAL A 32 19.97 8.64 3.89
C VAL A 32 19.87 8.16 2.44
N PRO A 33 20.32 6.92 2.15
CA PRO A 33 20.21 6.34 0.81
C PRO A 33 18.77 5.95 0.47
N PRO A 34 18.48 5.58 -0.79
CA PRO A 34 17.22 4.94 -1.15
C PRO A 34 16.88 3.81 -0.19
N THR A 35 15.63 3.74 0.24
CA THR A 35 15.20 2.87 1.33
C THR A 35 14.07 1.96 0.88
N PHE A 36 14.23 0.66 1.12
CA PHE A 36 13.18 -0.34 1.07
C PHE A 36 12.82 -0.74 2.50
N ARG A 37 11.57 -0.53 2.90
CA ARG A 37 11.08 -0.79 4.25
C ARG A 37 9.99 -1.85 4.22
N LEU A 38 10.02 -2.79 5.19
CA LEU A 38 8.98 -3.78 5.44
C LEU A 38 8.41 -3.59 6.83
N TYR A 39 7.09 -3.70 6.95
CA TYR A 39 6.38 -3.50 8.22
C TYR A 39 5.00 -4.16 8.23
N GLY A 40 4.42 -4.28 9.42
CA GLY A 40 3.07 -4.73 9.68
C GLY A 40 2.27 -3.70 10.49
N TRP A 41 1.06 -4.06 10.88
CA TRP A 41 0.10 -3.18 11.54
C TRP A 41 -0.38 -3.77 12.86
N ALA A 42 -0.31 -2.99 13.93
CA ALA A 42 -0.86 -3.31 15.24
C ALA A 42 -1.25 -2.02 15.97
N PRO A 43 -2.57 -1.79 16.21
CA PRO A 43 -3.69 -2.64 15.79
C PRO A 43 -3.88 -2.65 14.26
N PRO A 44 -4.81 -3.47 13.72
CA PRO A 44 -5.24 -3.36 12.33
C PRO A 44 -5.66 -1.93 12.00
N ALA A 45 -5.43 -1.49 10.77
CA ALA A 45 -5.70 -0.11 10.39
C ALA A 45 -6.38 0.00 9.02
N LEU A 46 -7.33 0.93 8.89
CA LEU A 46 -7.93 1.32 7.63
C LEU A 46 -7.22 2.58 7.11
N SER A 47 -6.43 2.45 6.04
CA SER A 47 -5.81 3.62 5.41
C SER A 47 -6.67 4.20 4.31
N LEU A 48 -7.03 5.49 4.44
CA LEU A 48 -7.68 6.24 3.37
C LEU A 48 -6.66 6.78 2.38
N GLY A 49 -7.05 6.80 1.12
CA GLY A 49 -6.31 7.56 0.11
C GLY A 49 -6.36 9.07 0.39
N ARG A 50 -5.34 9.79 -0.11
CA ARG A 50 -5.15 11.23 0.15
C ARG A 50 -6.38 12.09 -0.08
N LEU A 51 -7.21 11.78 -1.09
CA LEU A 51 -8.40 12.55 -1.47
C LEU A 51 -9.73 11.87 -1.13
N GLN A 52 -9.70 10.69 -0.54
CA GLN A 52 -10.91 9.95 -0.22
C GLN A 52 -11.71 10.66 0.89
N SER A 53 -13.03 10.61 0.79
CA SER A 53 -13.93 11.21 1.80
C SER A 53 -14.06 10.29 3.01
N PHE A 54 -13.74 10.81 4.20
CA PHE A 54 -13.94 10.06 5.44
C PHE A 54 -15.44 9.88 5.74
N GLU A 55 -16.22 10.96 5.65
CA GLU A 55 -17.64 10.96 6.03
C GLU A 55 -18.49 10.07 5.12
N ARG A 56 -18.13 10.04 3.81
CA ARG A 56 -18.88 9.25 2.83
C ARG A 56 -18.52 7.79 2.84
N ASP A 57 -17.22 7.46 3.02
CA ASP A 57 -16.71 6.14 2.69
C ASP A 57 -16.47 5.26 3.93
N ILE A 58 -16.33 5.86 5.13
CA ILE A 58 -15.92 5.13 6.34
C ILE A 58 -17.06 4.97 7.33
N ASN A 59 -17.10 3.80 7.97
CA ASN A 59 -17.96 3.51 9.12
C ASN A 59 -17.17 3.61 10.44
N PRO A 60 -17.15 4.77 11.13
CA PRO A 60 -16.35 4.95 12.35
C PRO A 60 -16.78 4.03 13.49
N ASP A 61 -18.06 3.69 13.56
CA ASP A 61 -18.58 2.77 14.59
C ASP A 61 -18.09 1.34 14.35
N GLY A 62 -18.06 0.92 13.08
CA GLY A 62 -17.47 -0.35 12.68
C GLY A 62 -15.99 -0.42 13.02
N CYS A 63 -15.23 0.63 12.72
CA CYS A 63 -13.81 0.72 13.07
C CYS A 63 -13.59 0.59 14.58
N ARG A 64 -14.34 1.36 15.39
CA ARG A 64 -14.24 1.30 16.87
C ARG A 64 -14.57 -0.08 17.41
N ARG A 65 -15.68 -0.67 16.96
CA ARG A 65 -16.13 -2.00 17.39
C ARG A 65 -15.11 -3.09 17.12
N LEU A 66 -14.42 -3.00 15.99
CA LEU A 66 -13.44 -4.00 15.54
C LEU A 66 -11.99 -3.68 15.95
N GLY A 67 -11.77 -2.58 16.68
CA GLY A 67 -10.43 -2.16 17.10
C GLY A 67 -9.52 -1.81 15.90
N VAL A 68 -10.09 -1.24 14.84
CA VAL A 68 -9.38 -0.83 13.63
C VAL A 68 -9.05 0.65 13.70
N ASP A 69 -7.77 1.01 13.67
CA ASP A 69 -7.32 2.38 13.54
C ASP A 69 -7.70 2.97 12.17
N VAL A 70 -7.88 4.29 12.09
CA VAL A 70 -8.09 4.96 10.81
C VAL A 70 -6.99 5.98 10.59
N VAL A 71 -6.32 5.89 9.44
CA VAL A 71 -5.25 6.81 9.07
C VAL A 71 -5.41 7.25 7.60
N ARG A 72 -4.97 8.45 7.26
CA ARG A 72 -4.91 8.91 5.87
C ARG A 72 -3.47 8.87 5.37
N ARG A 73 -3.22 8.08 4.33
CA ARG A 73 -1.90 7.97 3.70
C ARG A 73 -1.60 9.15 2.76
N PRO A 74 -0.33 9.43 2.46
CA PRO A 74 0.07 10.52 1.55
C PRO A 74 -0.21 10.21 0.08
N THR A 75 -0.38 8.94 -0.28
CA THR A 75 -0.68 8.47 -1.64
C THR A 75 -2.17 8.48 -1.95
N GLY A 76 -2.51 8.36 -3.22
CA GLY A 76 -3.89 8.24 -3.71
C GLY A 76 -4.51 6.85 -3.49
N GLY A 77 -5.60 6.60 -4.21
CA GLY A 77 -6.35 5.35 -4.19
C GLY A 77 -7.46 5.30 -3.16
N ARG A 78 -8.11 4.14 -3.06
CA ARG A 78 -9.23 3.87 -2.14
C ARG A 78 -8.74 3.27 -0.82
N ALA A 79 -9.64 3.11 0.15
CA ALA A 79 -9.33 2.56 1.46
C ALA A 79 -8.77 1.14 1.39
N VAL A 80 -7.77 0.86 2.21
CA VAL A 80 -7.17 -0.47 2.39
C VAL A 80 -7.26 -0.84 3.87
N LEU A 81 -7.81 -2.00 4.15
CA LEU A 81 -7.73 -2.60 5.48
C LEU A 81 -6.41 -3.38 5.59
N HIS A 82 -5.55 -2.88 6.45
CA HIS A 82 -4.28 -3.50 6.80
C HIS A 82 -4.46 -4.33 8.07
N ASP A 83 -4.25 -5.63 7.94
CA ASP A 83 -4.39 -6.58 9.04
C ASP A 83 -3.26 -7.62 8.96
N ASN A 84 -3.53 -8.83 8.49
CA ASN A 84 -2.52 -9.86 8.33
C ASN A 84 -1.88 -9.78 6.93
N GLU A 85 -0.85 -8.94 6.83
CA GLU A 85 -0.14 -8.64 5.60
C GLU A 85 1.31 -8.25 5.87
N VAL A 86 2.16 -8.30 4.85
CA VAL A 86 3.43 -7.57 4.82
C VAL A 86 3.23 -6.32 3.98
N THR A 87 3.40 -5.15 4.59
CA THR A 87 3.43 -3.88 3.87
C THR A 87 4.87 -3.53 3.52
N TYR A 88 5.08 -3.06 2.30
CA TYR A 88 6.36 -2.51 1.88
C TYR A 88 6.26 -1.02 1.57
N SER A 89 7.35 -0.29 1.73
CA SER A 89 7.55 1.02 1.10
C SER A 89 8.91 1.10 0.43
N PHE A 90 8.94 1.68 -0.77
CA PHE A 90 10.12 1.99 -1.54
C PHE A 90 10.22 3.51 -1.71
N ILE A 91 11.31 4.09 -1.21
CA ILE A 91 11.49 5.54 -1.11
C ILE A 91 12.85 5.90 -1.72
N ILE A 92 12.82 6.74 -2.76
CA ILE A 92 14.00 7.14 -3.53
C ILE A 92 13.88 8.58 -4.00
N SER A 93 15.00 9.31 -4.09
CA SER A 93 15.01 10.67 -4.66
C SER A 93 14.61 10.66 -6.14
N GLU A 94 13.88 11.66 -6.59
CA GLU A 94 13.56 11.82 -8.01
C GLU A 94 14.79 12.10 -8.87
N ASP A 95 15.87 12.58 -8.26
CA ASP A 95 17.17 12.80 -8.93
C ASP A 95 18.02 11.53 -9.04
N ASP A 96 17.60 10.42 -8.42
CA ASP A 96 18.37 9.18 -8.46
C ASP A 96 18.34 8.59 -9.88
N PRO A 97 19.50 8.30 -10.49
CA PRO A 97 19.57 7.79 -11.87
C PRO A 97 18.90 6.43 -12.05
N MET A 98 18.64 5.70 -10.96
CA MET A 98 17.94 4.41 -11.01
C MET A 98 16.42 4.56 -11.11
N LEU A 99 15.86 5.74 -10.76
CA LEU A 99 14.44 5.95 -10.81
C LEU A 99 13.99 6.37 -12.23
N PRO A 100 13.19 5.55 -12.92
CA PRO A 100 12.59 5.94 -14.18
C PRO A 100 11.68 7.18 -14.05
N SER A 101 11.58 7.97 -15.11
CA SER A 101 10.73 9.18 -15.13
C SER A 101 9.25 8.84 -15.29
N ASP A 102 8.93 7.76 -16.00
CA ASP A 102 7.54 7.37 -16.24
C ASP A 102 6.95 6.51 -15.11
N LEU A 103 5.63 6.50 -15.06
CA LEU A 103 4.85 5.84 -14.02
C LEU A 103 5.02 4.32 -14.04
N ARG A 104 5.03 3.74 -15.24
CA ARG A 104 5.07 2.31 -15.45
C ARG A 104 6.41 1.73 -14.97
N ASP A 105 7.50 2.25 -15.49
CA ASP A 105 8.83 1.71 -15.21
C ASP A 105 9.23 1.96 -13.76
N SER A 106 8.78 3.09 -13.15
CA SER A 106 8.91 3.31 -11.70
C SER A 106 8.15 2.24 -10.89
N PHE A 107 6.95 1.85 -11.36
CA PHE A 107 6.19 0.78 -10.70
C PHE A 107 6.92 -0.56 -10.81
N TYR A 108 7.46 -0.89 -11.99
CA TYR A 108 8.22 -2.12 -12.21
C TYR A 108 9.46 -2.17 -11.32
N LEU A 109 10.24 -1.07 -11.26
CA LEU A 109 11.41 -0.99 -10.38
C LEU A 109 11.09 -1.36 -8.94
N ALA A 110 9.99 -0.84 -8.39
CA ALA A 110 9.60 -1.07 -6.99
C ALA A 110 8.92 -2.44 -6.77
N THR A 111 8.45 -3.12 -7.82
CA THR A 111 7.53 -4.25 -7.68
C THR A 111 8.08 -5.59 -8.19
N GLU A 112 8.96 -5.59 -9.19
CA GLU A 112 9.50 -6.86 -9.74
C GLU A 112 10.24 -7.70 -8.70
N GLY A 113 10.93 -7.05 -7.75
CA GLY A 113 11.54 -7.76 -6.63
C GLY A 113 10.53 -8.47 -5.73
N ILE A 114 9.33 -7.89 -5.59
CA ILE A 114 8.24 -8.50 -4.83
C ILE A 114 7.70 -9.73 -5.58
N VAL A 115 7.51 -9.62 -6.90
CA VAL A 115 7.08 -10.75 -7.74
C VAL A 115 8.09 -11.91 -7.66
N LYS A 116 9.39 -11.62 -7.70
CA LYS A 116 10.43 -12.63 -7.48
C LYS A 116 10.35 -13.26 -6.08
N GLY A 117 10.10 -12.44 -5.07
CA GLY A 117 9.88 -12.93 -3.70
C GLY A 117 8.70 -13.87 -3.58
N LEU A 118 7.58 -13.56 -4.25
CA LEU A 118 6.42 -14.44 -4.32
C LEU A 118 6.73 -15.76 -5.01
N ALA A 119 7.56 -15.75 -6.06
CA ALA A 119 8.02 -16.96 -6.72
C ALA A 119 8.85 -17.88 -5.79
N PHE A 120 9.63 -17.31 -4.85
CA PHE A 120 10.33 -18.11 -3.82
C PHE A 120 9.37 -18.79 -2.82
N LEU A 121 8.17 -18.28 -2.68
CA LEU A 121 7.09 -18.94 -1.92
C LEU A 121 6.33 -19.99 -2.74
N GLY A 122 6.66 -20.15 -4.03
CA GLY A 122 5.94 -21.04 -4.95
C GLY A 122 4.69 -20.41 -5.56
N ILE A 123 4.57 -19.07 -5.55
CA ILE A 123 3.43 -18.34 -6.12
C ILE A 123 3.83 -17.76 -7.47
N GLU A 124 3.14 -18.19 -8.53
CA GLU A 124 3.25 -17.57 -9.85
C GLU A 124 2.44 -16.27 -9.85
N ALA A 125 3.15 -15.15 -9.88
CA ALA A 125 2.55 -13.81 -9.90
C ALA A 125 3.11 -13.00 -11.06
N GLU A 126 2.30 -12.07 -11.58
CA GLU A 126 2.71 -11.16 -12.65
C GLU A 126 2.27 -9.73 -12.36
N ILE A 127 2.97 -8.76 -12.96
CA ILE A 127 2.53 -7.38 -12.98
C ILE A 127 1.58 -7.19 -14.15
N ARG A 128 0.31 -6.90 -13.86
CA ARG A 128 -0.71 -6.67 -14.88
C ARG A 128 -1.03 -5.19 -14.97
N GLY A 129 -0.85 -4.61 -16.16
CA GLY A 129 -1.24 -3.24 -16.46
C GLY A 129 -2.65 -3.18 -17.06
N ARG A 130 -3.37 -2.09 -16.82
CA ARG A 130 -4.68 -1.84 -17.46
C ARG A 130 -4.46 -1.60 -18.95
N GLN A 131 -5.12 -2.37 -19.81
CA GLN A 131 -5.09 -2.14 -21.27
C GLN A 131 -5.70 -0.76 -21.59
N GLY A 132 -4.98 0.08 -22.34
CA GLY A 132 -5.44 1.39 -22.79
C GLY A 132 -5.02 2.61 -21.97
N GLY A 133 -4.12 2.45 -21.01
CA GLY A 133 -3.69 3.52 -20.12
C GLY A 133 -2.34 4.14 -20.47
N GLY A 134 -2.29 4.97 -21.52
CA GLY A 134 -1.19 5.91 -21.78
C GLY A 134 -1.54 7.30 -21.26
N GLY A 135 -1.82 7.45 -19.97
CA GLY A 135 -2.17 8.74 -19.36
C GLY A 135 -1.11 9.21 -18.36
N SER A 136 -1.02 10.53 -18.14
CA SER A 136 -0.18 11.11 -17.10
C SER A 136 -0.68 10.71 -15.71
N LEU A 137 0.18 10.81 -14.67
CA LEU A 137 -0.23 10.68 -13.25
C LEU A 137 -1.46 11.54 -12.93
N ALA A 138 -1.56 12.73 -13.55
CA ALA A 138 -2.70 13.63 -13.39
C ALA A 138 -3.99 13.05 -13.99
N ASP A 139 -3.90 12.32 -15.10
CA ASP A 139 -5.07 11.70 -15.76
C ASP A 139 -5.50 10.43 -15.01
N ALA A 140 -4.55 9.62 -14.53
CA ALA A 140 -4.80 8.53 -13.63
C ALA A 140 -5.55 9.00 -12.38
N TYR A 141 -5.06 10.07 -11.77
CA TYR A 141 -5.62 10.68 -10.58
C TYR A 141 -7.00 11.31 -10.81
N ARG A 142 -7.21 11.97 -11.95
CA ARG A 142 -8.52 12.52 -12.35
C ARG A 142 -9.54 11.43 -12.65
N SER A 143 -9.13 10.29 -13.19
CA SER A 143 -10.04 9.17 -13.45
C SER A 143 -10.52 8.54 -12.15
N GLU A 144 -9.67 8.42 -11.13
CA GLU A 144 -10.05 7.95 -9.80
C GLU A 144 -11.05 8.89 -9.08
N LEU A 145 -10.97 10.22 -9.35
CA LEU A 145 -11.90 11.21 -8.80
C LEU A 145 -13.26 11.26 -9.52
N ARG A 146 -13.33 10.76 -10.78
CA ARG A 146 -14.53 10.86 -11.64
C ARG A 146 -15.42 9.63 -11.61
N THR A 147 -15.15 8.66 -10.72
CA THR A 147 -15.97 7.43 -10.70
C THR A 147 -17.42 7.73 -10.31
N ARG A 148 -18.26 7.87 -11.33
CA ARG A 148 -19.72 7.72 -11.24
C ARG A 148 -20.04 6.23 -11.13
N PRO A 149 -21.24 5.84 -10.62
CA PRO A 149 -21.68 4.44 -10.63
C PRO A 149 -21.42 3.82 -11.99
N GLY A 150 -20.79 2.65 -12.02
CA GLY A 150 -20.42 1.99 -13.26
C GLY A 150 -21.67 1.73 -14.11
N ALA A 151 -21.56 1.98 -15.43
CA ALA A 151 -22.61 1.65 -16.40
C ALA A 151 -22.91 0.13 -16.48
N ASP A 152 -22.09 -0.68 -15.78
CA ASP A 152 -22.17 -2.14 -15.69
C ASP A 152 -22.89 -2.65 -14.42
N GLY A 153 -23.47 -1.76 -13.61
CA GLY A 153 -24.16 -2.13 -12.36
C GLY A 153 -23.23 -2.48 -11.19
N SER A 154 -21.92 -2.27 -11.33
CA SER A 154 -20.98 -2.50 -10.23
C SER A 154 -21.16 -1.47 -9.10
N VAL A 155 -21.20 -1.96 -7.86
CA VAL A 155 -21.22 -1.09 -6.67
C VAL A 155 -19.82 -0.52 -6.48
N GLN A 156 -19.71 0.81 -6.46
CA GLN A 156 -18.46 1.46 -6.08
C GLN A 156 -18.37 1.53 -4.56
N SER A 157 -17.68 0.54 -3.98
CA SER A 157 -17.32 0.60 -2.58
C SER A 157 -16.12 1.53 -2.36
N GLY A 158 -15.91 1.97 -1.12
CA GLY A 158 -14.69 2.70 -0.73
C GLY A 158 -13.41 1.85 -0.76
N ALA A 159 -13.49 0.54 -1.08
CA ALA A 159 -12.38 -0.41 -1.00
C ALA A 159 -11.44 -0.37 -2.20
N CYS A 160 -10.12 -0.49 -1.97
CA CYS A 160 -9.09 -0.45 -3.01
C CYS A 160 -9.03 -1.73 -3.87
N PHE A 161 -9.35 -2.88 -3.29
CA PHE A 161 -9.19 -4.16 -3.97
C PHE A 161 -10.36 -4.51 -4.90
N ASP A 162 -11.44 -3.74 -4.90
CA ASP A 162 -12.60 -3.95 -5.80
C ASP A 162 -12.48 -3.25 -7.16
N SER A 163 -11.48 -2.39 -7.33
CA SER A 163 -11.26 -1.62 -8.56
C SER A 163 -9.87 -1.86 -9.13
N PRO A 164 -9.76 -1.99 -10.47
CA PRO A 164 -8.45 -2.10 -11.11
C PRO A 164 -7.67 -0.81 -10.92
N SER A 165 -6.43 -0.92 -10.41
CA SER A 165 -5.43 0.14 -10.50
C SER A 165 -4.72 0.10 -11.86
N TRP A 166 -3.87 1.11 -12.13
CA TRP A 166 -3.12 1.16 -13.39
C TRP A 166 -2.17 -0.03 -13.55
N TYR A 167 -1.55 -0.46 -12.46
CA TYR A 167 -0.70 -1.65 -12.38
C TYR A 167 -0.98 -2.37 -11.07
N GLU A 168 -0.99 -3.70 -11.12
CA GLU A 168 -1.29 -4.57 -10.00
C GLU A 168 -0.41 -5.82 -10.07
N VAL A 169 -0.12 -6.41 -8.93
CA VAL A 169 0.42 -7.77 -8.90
C VAL A 169 -0.73 -8.74 -8.72
N VAL A 170 -0.87 -9.62 -9.69
CA VAL A 170 -1.94 -10.63 -9.72
C VAL A 170 -1.35 -12.03 -9.65
N ALA A 171 -2.07 -12.93 -9.01
CA ALA A 171 -1.81 -14.36 -8.98
C ALA A 171 -3.15 -15.10 -9.05
N ALA A 172 -3.21 -16.21 -9.80
CA ALA A 172 -4.46 -16.93 -10.07
C ALA A 172 -5.59 -16.00 -10.56
N ASP A 173 -5.27 -15.07 -11.46
CA ASP A 173 -6.16 -14.04 -12.04
C ASP A 173 -6.78 -13.06 -11.05
N LYS A 174 -6.33 -13.04 -9.80
CA LYS A 174 -6.81 -12.14 -8.75
C LYS A 174 -5.70 -11.26 -8.21
N LYS A 175 -6.06 -10.06 -7.76
CA LYS A 175 -5.13 -9.11 -7.16
C LYS A 175 -4.61 -9.66 -5.83
N LEU A 176 -3.29 -9.83 -5.73
CA LEU A 176 -2.59 -10.27 -4.53
C LEU A 176 -1.89 -9.11 -3.81
N VAL A 177 -1.35 -8.15 -4.58
CA VAL A 177 -0.65 -6.98 -4.01
C VAL A 177 -1.31 -5.71 -4.53
N GLY A 178 -1.71 -4.85 -3.61
CA GLY A 178 -2.21 -3.51 -3.90
C GLY A 178 -1.16 -2.46 -3.60
N SER A 179 -0.82 -1.60 -4.57
CA SER A 179 0.20 -0.58 -4.42
C SER A 179 -0.32 0.81 -4.80
N ALA A 180 0.26 1.83 -4.19
CA ALA A 180 0.01 3.23 -4.51
C ALA A 180 1.33 4.00 -4.56
N GLN A 181 1.41 4.96 -5.48
CA GLN A 181 2.59 5.80 -5.69
C GLN A 181 2.28 7.27 -5.41
N ALA A 182 3.30 8.01 -5.02
CA ALA A 182 3.31 9.47 -5.00
C ALA A 182 4.71 10.00 -5.30
N ARG A 183 4.76 11.16 -5.97
CA ARG A 183 5.96 11.98 -6.10
C ARG A 183 5.71 13.25 -5.31
N LEU A 184 6.43 13.43 -4.22
CA LEU A 184 6.22 14.52 -3.27
C LEU A 184 7.55 15.10 -2.84
N SER A 185 7.71 16.42 -2.96
CA SER A 185 8.91 17.14 -2.51
C SER A 185 10.23 16.57 -3.08
N GLY A 186 10.24 16.14 -4.36
CA GLY A 186 11.42 15.59 -5.02
C GLY A 186 11.74 14.14 -4.63
N VAL A 187 10.80 13.43 -4.03
CA VAL A 187 10.95 12.04 -3.62
C VAL A 187 9.81 11.18 -4.18
N PHE A 188 10.17 10.04 -4.71
CA PHE A 188 9.24 8.98 -5.09
C PHE A 188 8.98 8.08 -3.89
N LEU A 189 7.72 7.88 -3.59
CA LEU A 189 7.23 6.87 -2.66
C LEU A 189 6.31 5.90 -3.40
N GLN A 190 6.58 4.61 -3.29
CA GLN A 190 5.59 3.57 -3.56
C GLN A 190 5.47 2.70 -2.33
N HIS A 191 4.25 2.48 -1.87
CA HIS A 191 3.98 1.50 -0.83
C HIS A 191 2.82 0.58 -1.24
N GLY A 192 2.75 -0.59 -0.61
CA GLY A 192 1.73 -1.56 -0.96
C GLY A 192 1.62 -2.70 0.05
N SER A 193 0.47 -3.37 -0.02
CA SER A 193 0.06 -4.47 0.85
C SER A 193 0.18 -5.79 0.13
N ILE A 194 0.95 -6.72 0.68
CA ILE A 194 1.09 -8.11 0.26
C ILE A 194 0.24 -8.94 1.21
N LEU A 195 -0.94 -9.36 0.77
CA LEU A 195 -1.94 -9.99 1.63
C LEU A 195 -1.53 -11.42 2.02
N ILE A 196 -1.31 -11.68 3.32
CA ILE A 196 -1.15 -13.04 3.85
C ILE A 196 -2.51 -13.70 3.94
N THR A 197 -3.48 -13.03 4.57
CA THR A 197 -4.90 -13.40 4.58
C THR A 197 -5.77 -12.23 4.16
N MET A 198 -7.05 -12.46 3.90
CA MET A 198 -8.01 -11.41 3.55
C MET A 198 -9.32 -11.63 4.30
N ASP A 199 -9.70 -10.67 5.13
CA ASP A 199 -10.99 -10.65 5.83
C ASP A 199 -11.93 -9.65 5.15
N THR A 200 -12.73 -10.14 4.20
CA THR A 200 -13.68 -9.32 3.43
C THR A 200 -14.86 -8.86 4.27
N ASP A 201 -15.27 -9.63 5.28
CA ASP A 201 -16.35 -9.24 6.18
C ASP A 201 -15.91 -8.05 7.05
N LYS A 202 -14.72 -8.12 7.67
CA LYS A 202 -14.14 -7.03 8.42
C LYS A 202 -13.98 -5.78 7.56
N MET A 203 -13.49 -5.94 6.31
CA MET A 203 -13.36 -4.83 5.35
C MET A 203 -14.71 -4.16 5.10
N CYS A 204 -15.77 -4.93 4.86
CA CYS A 204 -17.11 -4.40 4.62
C CYS A 204 -17.76 -3.79 5.88
N GLN A 205 -17.36 -4.20 7.08
CA GLN A 205 -17.88 -3.60 8.33
C GLN A 205 -17.26 -2.24 8.65
N VAL A 206 -16.03 -1.96 8.18
CA VAL A 206 -15.35 -0.67 8.40
C VAL A 206 -15.66 0.36 7.31
N LEU A 207 -16.28 -0.05 6.21
CA LEU A 207 -16.76 0.84 5.15
C LEU A 207 -18.23 1.20 5.35
N LYS A 208 -18.64 2.36 4.81
CA LYS A 208 -20.00 2.84 4.84
C LYS A 208 -20.73 2.39 3.56
N PHE A 209 -21.92 1.85 3.74
CA PHE A 209 -22.86 1.51 2.68
C PHE A 209 -24.22 2.12 3.03
N GLU A 210 -24.94 2.63 2.04
CA GLU A 210 -26.29 3.15 2.20
C GLU A 210 -27.33 2.03 2.24
N ASP A 211 -27.08 0.97 1.45
CA ASP A 211 -27.94 -0.22 1.34
C ASP A 211 -27.18 -1.48 1.80
N PRO A 212 -27.76 -2.32 2.67
CA PRO A 212 -27.19 -3.62 2.99
C PRO A 212 -26.88 -4.50 1.76
N ALA A 213 -27.69 -4.42 0.71
CA ALA A 213 -27.45 -5.14 -0.54
C ALA A 213 -26.18 -4.68 -1.25
N ASP A 214 -25.78 -3.40 -1.10
CA ASP A 214 -24.51 -2.88 -1.64
C ASP A 214 -23.31 -3.47 -0.90
N ARG A 215 -23.43 -3.64 0.42
CA ARG A 215 -22.40 -4.31 1.22
C ARG A 215 -22.16 -5.74 0.73
N ASP A 216 -23.23 -6.52 0.55
CA ASP A 216 -23.13 -7.93 0.12
C ASP A 216 -22.53 -8.01 -1.30
N ARG A 217 -22.93 -7.11 -2.20
CA ARG A 217 -22.33 -7.02 -3.54
C ARG A 217 -20.84 -6.65 -3.49
N ALA A 218 -20.47 -5.68 -2.65
CA ALA A 218 -19.08 -5.28 -2.48
C ALA A 218 -18.21 -6.42 -1.92
N GLN A 219 -18.74 -7.18 -0.95
CA GLN A 219 -18.06 -8.36 -0.41
C GLN A 219 -17.85 -9.44 -1.47
N ALA A 220 -18.87 -9.74 -2.27
CA ALA A 220 -18.77 -10.68 -3.37
C ALA A 220 -17.74 -10.23 -4.43
N GLN A 221 -17.71 -8.94 -4.76
CA GLN A 221 -16.72 -8.37 -5.68
C GLN A 221 -15.29 -8.47 -5.15
N LEU A 222 -15.07 -8.24 -3.85
CA LEU A 222 -13.75 -8.40 -3.22
C LEU A 222 -13.28 -9.85 -3.32
N LEU A 223 -14.13 -10.82 -3.02
CA LEU A 223 -13.82 -12.25 -3.11
C LEU A 223 -13.53 -12.71 -4.55
N ASP A 224 -14.18 -12.09 -5.53
CA ASP A 224 -13.95 -12.38 -6.94
C ASP A 224 -12.64 -11.79 -7.45
N LYS A 225 -12.30 -10.56 -7.06
CA LYS A 225 -11.19 -9.80 -7.63
C LYS A 225 -9.88 -9.88 -6.86
N ALA A 226 -9.89 -10.24 -5.58
CA ALA A 226 -8.71 -10.29 -4.73
C ALA A 226 -8.44 -11.69 -4.18
N THR A 227 -7.20 -11.93 -3.81
CA THR A 227 -6.72 -13.16 -3.19
C THR A 227 -5.66 -12.88 -2.15
N SER A 228 -5.18 -13.91 -1.47
CA SER A 228 -4.12 -13.84 -0.47
C SER A 228 -3.16 -15.02 -0.60
N ILE A 229 -1.98 -14.90 0.01
CA ILE A 229 -0.94 -15.94 -0.04
C ILE A 229 -1.47 -17.27 0.50
N GLU A 230 -2.14 -17.27 1.66
CA GLU A 230 -2.68 -18.52 2.24
C GLU A 230 -3.79 -19.15 1.40
N ALA A 231 -4.61 -18.33 0.73
CA ALA A 231 -5.64 -18.84 -0.18
C ALA A 231 -5.03 -19.57 -1.39
N ILE A 232 -3.89 -19.07 -1.91
CA ILE A 232 -3.18 -19.70 -3.03
C ILE A 232 -2.43 -20.95 -2.58
N LEU A 233 -1.66 -20.85 -1.50
CA LEU A 233 -0.79 -21.94 -1.03
C LEU A 233 -1.53 -23.02 -0.25
N ARG A 234 -2.76 -22.74 0.20
CA ARG A 234 -3.61 -23.63 1.02
C ARG A 234 -2.90 -24.10 2.30
N ARG A 235 -2.10 -23.23 2.91
CA ARG A 235 -1.43 -23.43 4.18
C ARG A 235 -1.23 -22.12 4.91
N ALA A 236 -1.02 -22.19 6.22
CA ALA A 236 -0.63 -21.04 7.01
C ALA A 236 0.78 -20.54 6.60
N VAL A 237 0.93 -19.21 6.56
CA VAL A 237 2.18 -18.54 6.21
C VAL A 237 2.44 -17.42 7.21
N SER A 238 3.62 -17.41 7.79
CA SER A 238 3.99 -16.37 8.75
C SER A 238 4.39 -15.07 8.07
N PHE A 239 4.21 -13.95 8.78
CA PHE A 239 4.72 -12.65 8.37
C PHE A 239 6.22 -12.72 8.01
N ARG A 240 7.01 -13.38 8.84
CA ARG A 240 8.45 -13.51 8.64
C ARG A 240 8.81 -14.28 7.38
N GLU A 241 8.07 -15.35 7.07
CA GLU A 241 8.28 -16.14 5.85
C GLU A 241 8.09 -15.28 4.58
N VAL A 242 7.03 -14.44 4.55
CA VAL A 242 6.78 -13.53 3.43
C VAL A 242 7.82 -12.41 3.39
N GLU A 243 8.16 -11.83 4.53
CA GLU A 243 9.19 -10.79 4.66
C GLU A 243 10.53 -11.25 4.10
N GLU A 244 11.02 -12.43 4.50
CA GLU A 244 12.31 -12.98 4.02
C GLU A 244 12.28 -13.29 2.52
N ALA A 245 11.18 -13.85 2.03
CA ALA A 245 11.02 -14.13 0.61
C ALA A 245 11.05 -12.84 -0.23
N VAL A 246 10.34 -11.80 0.21
CA VAL A 246 10.34 -10.48 -0.45
C VAL A 246 11.74 -9.85 -0.43
N ILE A 247 12.45 -9.91 0.71
CA ILE A 247 13.83 -9.41 0.81
C ILE A 247 14.75 -10.14 -0.19
N ALA A 248 14.65 -11.45 -0.27
CA ALA A 248 15.45 -12.25 -1.22
C ALA A 248 15.14 -11.85 -2.67
N GLY A 249 13.87 -11.69 -3.03
CA GLY A 249 13.45 -11.28 -4.37
C GLY A 249 13.92 -9.86 -4.74
N VAL A 250 13.82 -8.92 -3.80
CA VAL A 250 14.32 -7.54 -4.01
C VAL A 250 15.84 -7.53 -4.17
N ARG A 251 16.57 -8.25 -3.32
CA ARG A 251 18.04 -8.38 -3.44
C ARG A 251 18.46 -8.93 -4.80
N GLU A 252 17.72 -9.89 -5.34
CA GLU A 252 18.00 -10.45 -6.66
C GLU A 252 17.68 -9.45 -7.78
N HIS A 253 16.56 -8.75 -7.66
CA HIS A 253 16.07 -7.82 -8.68
C HIS A 253 16.98 -6.61 -8.87
N ILE A 254 17.44 -6.00 -7.76
CA ILE A 254 18.20 -4.74 -7.80
C ILE A 254 19.69 -4.90 -8.08
N LYS A 255 20.19 -6.13 -8.32
CA LYS A 255 21.63 -6.32 -8.66
C LYS A 255 22.06 -5.40 -9.82
N PRO A 256 23.25 -4.76 -9.73
CA PRO A 256 24.31 -4.97 -8.74
C PRO A 256 24.23 -4.06 -7.49
N ILE A 257 23.07 -3.48 -7.17
CA ILE A 257 22.87 -2.67 -5.96
C ILE A 257 22.83 -3.61 -4.75
N GLU A 258 23.54 -3.24 -3.70
CA GLU A 258 23.53 -3.96 -2.43
C GLU A 258 22.41 -3.44 -1.54
N LEU A 259 21.48 -4.31 -1.12
CA LEU A 259 20.46 -4.00 -0.12
C LEU A 259 21.00 -4.32 1.28
N VAL A 260 21.35 -3.28 2.03
CA VAL A 260 22.03 -3.38 3.35
C VAL A 260 21.02 -3.13 4.47
N GLU A 261 20.96 -4.03 5.43
CA GLU A 261 20.15 -3.82 6.64
C GLU A 261 20.63 -2.58 7.42
N GLY A 262 19.67 -1.82 7.93
CA GLY A 262 19.92 -0.61 8.70
C GLY A 262 18.79 -0.36 9.69
N GLU A 263 18.91 0.75 10.41
CA GLU A 263 17.94 1.24 11.37
C GLU A 263 17.53 2.67 11.02
N LEU A 264 16.40 3.13 11.59
CA LEU A 264 16.04 4.54 11.53
C LEU A 264 17.05 5.37 12.32
N LEU A 265 17.49 6.48 11.74
CA LEU A 265 18.35 7.43 12.43
C LEU A 265 17.56 8.15 13.54
N PRO A 266 18.24 8.65 14.59
CA PRO A 266 17.59 9.43 15.64
C PRO A 266 16.79 10.62 15.10
N GLU A 267 17.29 11.28 14.06
CA GLU A 267 16.64 12.42 13.38
C GLU A 267 15.39 11.97 12.61
N GLU A 268 15.40 10.77 12.00
CA GLU A 268 14.22 10.20 11.36
C GLU A 268 13.16 9.82 12.41
N LEU A 269 13.57 9.28 13.55
CA LEU A 269 12.67 8.94 14.66
C LEU A 269 12.00 10.20 15.21
N SER A 270 12.77 11.23 15.53
CA SER A 270 12.23 12.52 16.01
C SER A 270 11.28 13.15 14.99
N CYS A 271 11.64 13.13 13.71
CA CYS A 271 10.77 13.62 12.65
C CYS A 271 9.47 12.79 12.54
N ALA A 272 9.55 11.47 12.70
CA ALA A 272 8.37 10.60 12.69
C ALA A 272 7.44 10.85 13.90
N GLU A 273 7.99 11.10 15.09
CA GLU A 273 7.22 11.46 16.30
C GLU A 273 6.47 12.78 16.11
N ASP A 274 7.12 13.79 15.56
CA ASP A 274 6.51 15.07 15.22
C ASP A 274 5.40 14.91 14.17
N LEU A 275 5.67 14.19 13.08
CA LEU A 275 4.69 13.92 12.04
C LEU A 275 3.51 13.08 12.55
N MET A 276 3.77 12.11 13.41
CA MET A 276 2.72 11.32 14.03
C MET A 276 1.79 12.21 14.86
N SER A 277 2.34 13.02 15.76
CA SER A 277 1.55 13.85 16.67
C SER A 277 0.81 14.99 15.97
N GLN A 278 1.47 15.68 15.04
CA GLN A 278 0.95 16.89 14.41
C GLN A 278 0.08 16.61 13.17
N LYS A 279 0.23 15.43 12.56
CA LYS A 279 -0.44 15.10 11.30
C LYS A 279 -1.19 13.79 11.36
N TYR A 280 -0.50 12.64 11.47
CA TYR A 280 -1.12 11.36 11.19
C TYR A 280 -2.06 10.85 12.28
N ALA A 281 -1.89 11.27 13.54
CA ALA A 281 -2.83 11.05 14.63
C ALA A 281 -3.90 12.15 14.74
N ALA A 282 -3.78 13.25 13.98
CA ALA A 282 -4.70 14.36 14.04
C ALA A 282 -5.93 14.16 13.16
N ASP A 283 -7.13 14.41 13.73
CA ASP A 283 -8.41 14.38 12.99
C ASP A 283 -8.43 15.38 11.83
N SER A 284 -7.77 16.54 11.98
CA SER A 284 -7.64 17.55 10.93
C SER A 284 -6.97 17.02 9.65
N TRP A 285 -6.10 16.01 9.75
CA TRP A 285 -5.53 15.33 8.61
C TRP A 285 -6.40 14.15 8.15
N THR A 286 -6.79 13.28 9.07
CA THR A 286 -7.50 12.03 8.75
C THR A 286 -8.91 12.30 8.23
N LYS A 287 -9.64 13.27 8.84
CA LYS A 287 -11.04 13.60 8.51
C LYS A 287 -11.20 14.85 7.64
N ARG A 288 -10.13 15.36 7.03
CA ARG A 288 -10.14 16.63 6.27
C ARG A 288 -11.04 16.68 5.03
N ARG A 289 -11.70 15.61 4.70
CA ARG A 289 -12.65 15.47 3.58
C ARG A 289 -13.73 14.47 3.93
#